data_42c89de7b30f08d60e1cf66c0f111e80
#
_entry.id   42c89de7b30f08d60e1cf66c0f111e80
#
_cell.length_a   1.000
_cell.length_b   1.000
_cell.length_c   1.000
_cell.angle_alpha   90.00
_cell.angle_beta   90.00
_cell.angle_gamma   90.00
#
_symmetry.space_group_name_H-M   'P 1'
#
loop_
_entity.id
_entity.type
_entity.pdbx_description
1 polymer ?
#
loop_
_entity_poly.entity_id
_entity_poly.type
_entity_poly.pdbx_seq_one_letter_code
_entity_poly.pdbx_strand_id
1 'polypeptide(L)'
;MTCENTVVMPVDTQSLTAADLQGGAPLLGLIEVVDASGSAVARLGITRWPVVVGRDLTADLVLSDPHVAPEHLRIESSATGRTGVVQVLQTINGVRQGRKHYEAGQFFAWPVGEDIVMGHLRLRLRLADMPLEPEQSLTTIPWRTVGSTVALVLAMVTLALVQSWLKVSEPEKFAQVAVAVVGALLGGLALWAGLWALATRLFTGRAQFWRHVRIVGVVSLVESFVSGLGYLLAFVFSLESLSHFNFLLSAPVVAIGIAFQLLVIAPQRGRTLMSTVAVTTLVLVFAFMGTNWLQNKRWTNQLYLSAFFPPSWRLAPTVPVSQFLREAGTLRQRLDQRLKDQSEERSDGEDE
;
A
#
# COMPACT_ATOMS: atom_id res chain seq x y z
N MET A 1 17.73 -18.21 -20.90
CA MET A 1 17.50 -16.87 -21.47
C MET A 1 18.20 -15.91 -20.55
N THR A 2 19.40 -15.52 -20.95
CA THR A 2 20.34 -14.69 -20.21
C THR A 2 19.93 -13.24 -20.36
N CYS A 3 19.64 -12.57 -19.24
CA CYS A 3 19.47 -11.11 -19.19
C CYS A 3 20.81 -10.47 -19.48
N GLU A 4 20.93 -9.88 -20.64
CA GLU A 4 22.06 -9.04 -21.01
C GLU A 4 22.02 -7.75 -20.20
N ASN A 5 22.99 -7.58 -19.34
CA ASN A 5 23.24 -6.37 -18.57
C ASN A 5 23.49 -5.21 -19.54
N THR A 6 22.56 -4.28 -19.63
CA THR A 6 22.80 -2.97 -20.24
C THR A 6 23.79 -2.23 -19.34
N VAL A 7 25.04 -2.21 -19.76
CA VAL A 7 26.09 -1.44 -19.10
C VAL A 7 25.80 0.04 -19.35
N VAL A 8 25.14 0.67 -18.42
CA VAL A 8 25.12 2.12 -18.27
C VAL A 8 26.50 2.47 -17.71
N MET A 9 27.36 3.05 -18.53
CA MET A 9 28.63 3.59 -18.02
C MET A 9 28.29 4.61 -16.93
N PRO A 10 28.87 4.49 -15.71
CA PRO A 10 28.71 5.53 -14.71
C PRO A 10 29.38 6.78 -15.30
N VAL A 11 28.58 7.81 -15.57
CA VAL A 11 29.09 9.14 -15.81
C VAL A 11 29.79 9.55 -14.53
N ASP A 12 31.10 9.62 -14.58
CA ASP A 12 31.94 10.16 -13.53
C ASP A 12 31.32 11.48 -13.05
N THR A 13 30.87 11.49 -11.82
CA THR A 13 30.36 12.68 -11.19
C THR A 13 31.54 13.58 -10.83
N GLN A 14 32.28 14.01 -11.85
CA GLN A 14 33.19 15.13 -11.67
C GLN A 14 32.28 16.32 -11.31
N SER A 15 32.28 16.64 -10.05
CA SER A 15 31.77 17.90 -9.54
C SER A 15 32.36 19.01 -10.40
N LEU A 16 31.51 19.63 -11.26
CA LEU A 16 31.82 20.88 -11.93
C LEU A 16 32.24 21.83 -10.82
N THR A 17 33.52 22.08 -10.74
CA THR A 17 34.09 23.04 -9.79
C THR A 17 33.65 24.43 -10.23
N ALA A 18 33.43 25.34 -9.29
CA ALA A 18 33.05 26.72 -9.58
C ALA A 18 34.04 27.44 -10.56
N ALA A 19 35.21 26.87 -10.79
CA ALA A 19 36.20 27.33 -11.77
C ALA A 19 35.79 27.02 -13.22
N ASP A 20 35.05 25.92 -13.47
CA ASP A 20 34.58 25.58 -14.83
C ASP A 20 33.42 26.44 -15.29
N LEU A 21 32.79 27.20 -14.40
CA LEU A 21 31.68 28.11 -14.68
C LEU A 21 32.14 29.53 -15.08
N GLN A 22 33.43 29.87 -14.98
CA GLN A 22 33.91 31.25 -15.22
C GLN A 22 34.26 31.56 -16.65
N GLY A 23 34.14 30.63 -17.61
CA GLY A 23 34.44 30.86 -19.01
C GLY A 23 33.42 30.30 -20.01
N GLY A 24 32.35 29.67 -19.54
CA GLY A 24 31.36 28.99 -20.38
C GLY A 24 30.24 29.92 -20.84
N ALA A 25 29.67 29.68 -22.04
CA ALA A 25 28.47 30.32 -22.53
C ALA A 25 27.33 30.15 -21.48
N PRO A 26 26.43 31.17 -21.33
CA PRO A 26 25.36 31.08 -20.35
C PRO A 26 24.45 29.89 -20.61
N LEU A 27 24.13 29.15 -19.56
CA LEU A 27 23.25 27.98 -19.62
C LEU A 27 21.82 28.44 -19.92
N LEU A 28 21.28 28.07 -21.08
CA LEU A 28 19.94 28.43 -21.53
C LEU A 28 18.88 27.47 -20.99
N GLY A 29 19.29 26.24 -20.68
CA GLY A 29 18.40 25.21 -20.16
C GLY A 29 19.11 23.91 -19.88
N LEU A 30 18.34 22.90 -19.47
CA LEU A 30 18.79 21.57 -19.12
C LEU A 30 17.81 20.53 -19.66
N ILE A 31 18.33 19.50 -20.33
CA ILE A 31 17.55 18.29 -20.65
C ILE A 31 18.00 17.20 -19.70
N GLU A 32 17.05 16.64 -18.97
CA GLU A 32 17.27 15.50 -18.07
C GLU A 32 16.69 14.24 -18.69
N VAL A 33 17.49 13.16 -18.72
CA VAL A 33 17.01 11.81 -19.00
C VAL A 33 16.57 11.21 -17.67
N VAL A 34 15.31 10.83 -17.58
CA VAL A 34 14.68 10.41 -16.33
C VAL A 34 14.34 8.93 -16.40
N ASP A 35 14.66 8.18 -15.35
CA ASP A 35 14.31 6.77 -15.23
C ASP A 35 12.82 6.57 -14.82
N ALA A 36 12.44 5.31 -14.67
CA ALA A 36 11.09 4.96 -14.22
C ALA A 36 10.77 5.43 -12.78
N SER A 37 11.80 5.71 -11.97
CA SER A 37 11.65 6.22 -10.59
C SER A 37 11.50 7.75 -10.54
N GLY A 38 11.75 8.43 -11.65
CA GLY A 38 11.75 9.90 -11.75
C GLY A 38 13.11 10.52 -11.42
N SER A 39 14.17 9.72 -11.26
CA SER A 39 15.53 10.19 -11.02
C SER A 39 16.24 10.47 -12.33
N ALA A 40 16.99 11.58 -12.42
CA ALA A 40 17.77 11.92 -13.60
C ALA A 40 19.01 11.03 -13.68
N VAL A 41 19.09 10.22 -14.74
CA VAL A 41 20.24 9.32 -15.04
C VAL A 41 21.30 9.98 -15.93
N ALA A 42 20.91 10.95 -16.74
CA ALA A 42 21.83 11.74 -17.54
C ALA A 42 21.29 13.19 -17.68
N ARG A 43 22.19 14.13 -17.95
CA ARG A 43 21.86 15.55 -18.09
C ARG A 43 22.67 16.16 -19.21
N LEU A 44 22.02 17.03 -20.01
CA LEU A 44 22.67 17.88 -21.00
C LEU A 44 22.38 19.33 -20.68
N GLY A 45 23.41 20.13 -20.43
CA GLY A 45 23.30 21.59 -20.35
C GLY A 45 23.17 22.20 -21.73
N ILE A 46 22.12 22.98 -21.97
CA ILE A 46 21.86 23.67 -23.23
C ILE A 46 22.56 25.02 -23.20
N THR A 47 23.56 25.22 -24.07
CA THR A 47 24.24 26.50 -24.22
C THR A 47 23.91 27.19 -25.55
N ARG A 48 23.31 26.44 -26.48
CA ARG A 48 22.87 26.93 -27.80
C ARG A 48 21.66 26.16 -28.29
N TRP A 49 20.90 26.78 -29.17
CA TRP A 49 19.82 26.15 -29.91
C TRP A 49 20.20 26.09 -31.40
N PRO A 50 19.71 25.13 -32.21
CA PRO A 50 18.90 23.97 -31.78
C PRO A 50 19.74 22.89 -31.08
N VAL A 51 19.05 21.98 -30.34
CA VAL A 51 19.63 20.78 -29.75
C VAL A 51 19.10 19.56 -30.47
N VAL A 52 19.99 18.67 -30.91
CA VAL A 52 19.62 17.39 -31.52
C VAL A 52 19.80 16.26 -30.51
N VAL A 53 18.76 15.42 -30.41
CA VAL A 53 18.75 14.24 -29.52
C VAL A 53 18.57 12.99 -30.34
N GLY A 54 19.44 12.02 -30.14
CA GLY A 54 19.39 10.78 -30.90
C GLY A 54 20.38 9.74 -30.40
N ARG A 55 20.59 8.69 -31.20
CA ARG A 55 21.53 7.61 -30.89
C ARG A 55 22.87 7.82 -31.57
N ASP A 56 22.96 8.67 -32.59
CA ASP A 56 24.23 8.97 -33.29
C ASP A 56 25.13 9.79 -32.35
N LEU A 57 26.43 9.57 -32.47
CA LEU A 57 27.46 10.32 -31.75
C LEU A 57 27.57 11.80 -32.21
N THR A 58 26.97 12.15 -33.32
CA THR A 58 26.86 13.53 -33.82
C THR A 58 25.73 14.32 -33.13
N ALA A 59 24.83 13.64 -32.42
CA ALA A 59 23.77 14.28 -31.62
C ALA A 59 24.34 15.00 -30.39
N ASP A 60 23.75 16.15 -30.01
CA ASP A 60 24.14 16.86 -28.80
C ASP A 60 23.82 16.06 -27.51
N LEU A 61 22.75 15.27 -27.52
CA LEU A 61 22.43 14.31 -26.46
C LEU A 61 22.36 12.91 -27.07
N VAL A 62 23.37 12.11 -26.77
CA VAL A 62 23.47 10.73 -27.24
C VAL A 62 22.79 9.77 -26.28
N LEU A 63 21.83 8.97 -26.78
CA LEU A 63 21.04 8.03 -26.03
C LEU A 63 21.27 6.60 -26.54
N SER A 64 21.62 5.68 -25.65
CA SER A 64 21.98 4.29 -26.01
C SER A 64 20.76 3.34 -26.12
N ASP A 65 19.54 3.83 -26.28
CA ASP A 65 18.35 3.00 -26.45
C ASP A 65 18.19 2.57 -27.93
N PRO A 66 18.08 1.27 -28.23
CA PRO A 66 17.91 0.76 -29.61
C PRO A 66 16.62 1.23 -30.29
N HIS A 67 15.62 1.70 -29.51
CA HIS A 67 14.36 2.23 -30.03
C HIS A 67 14.43 3.73 -30.36
N VAL A 68 15.57 4.37 -30.13
CA VAL A 68 15.85 5.75 -30.51
C VAL A 68 16.54 5.78 -31.87
N ALA A 69 16.06 6.62 -32.78
CA ALA A 69 16.68 6.82 -34.09
C ALA A 69 18.05 7.56 -33.98
N PRO A 70 18.93 7.48 -34.98
CA PRO A 70 20.21 8.20 -35.00
C PRO A 70 20.03 9.70 -34.70
N GLU A 71 19.14 10.38 -35.41
CA GLU A 71 18.67 11.74 -35.15
C GLU A 71 17.16 11.65 -34.94
N HIS A 72 16.71 11.69 -33.69
CA HIS A 72 15.30 11.44 -33.34
C HIS A 72 14.50 12.71 -33.16
N LEU A 73 15.07 13.67 -32.44
CA LEU A 73 14.44 14.95 -32.12
C LEU A 73 15.37 16.12 -32.42
N ARG A 74 14.77 17.21 -32.87
CA ARG A 74 15.37 18.54 -32.89
C ARG A 74 14.54 19.46 -31.99
N ILE A 75 15.20 20.11 -31.07
CA ILE A 75 14.56 20.96 -30.08
C ILE A 75 15.05 22.37 -30.27
N GLU A 76 14.11 23.31 -30.33
CA GLU A 76 14.35 24.75 -30.47
C GLU A 76 13.69 25.51 -29.32
N SER A 77 14.19 26.68 -29.01
CA SER A 77 13.51 27.56 -28.05
C SER A 77 12.30 28.20 -28.70
N SER A 78 11.18 28.26 -27.98
CA SER A 78 10.05 29.10 -28.42
C SER A 78 10.42 30.58 -28.36
N ALA A 79 9.79 31.40 -29.24
CA ALA A 79 9.93 32.85 -29.21
C ALA A 79 9.59 33.49 -27.86
N THR A 80 8.79 32.79 -27.03
CA THR A 80 8.42 33.27 -25.68
C THR A 80 9.40 32.80 -24.59
N GLY A 81 10.40 31.99 -24.92
CA GLY A 81 11.37 31.44 -23.95
C GLY A 81 10.81 30.51 -22.88
N ARG A 82 9.51 30.16 -22.92
CA ARG A 82 8.85 29.36 -21.85
C ARG A 82 8.57 27.92 -22.23
N THR A 83 8.71 27.56 -23.49
CA THR A 83 8.45 26.22 -24.01
C THR A 83 9.53 25.82 -25.01
N GLY A 84 9.88 24.55 -25.10
CA GLY A 84 10.61 24.01 -26.22
C GLY A 84 9.67 23.76 -27.39
N VAL A 85 10.12 23.98 -28.61
CA VAL A 85 9.47 23.50 -29.83
C VAL A 85 10.24 22.28 -30.28
N VAL A 86 9.57 21.14 -30.37
CA VAL A 86 10.16 19.86 -30.74
C VAL A 86 9.70 19.51 -32.15
N GLN A 87 10.66 19.23 -33.01
CA GLN A 87 10.46 18.57 -34.30
C GLN A 87 10.87 17.11 -34.19
N VAL A 88 9.96 16.21 -34.52
CA VAL A 88 10.26 14.78 -34.63
C VAL A 88 10.93 14.56 -35.99
N LEU A 89 12.16 14.06 -35.96
CA LEU A 89 12.93 13.77 -37.19
C LEU A 89 12.57 12.38 -37.73
N GLN A 90 13.54 11.70 -38.34
CA GLN A 90 13.31 10.36 -38.91
C GLN A 90 13.28 9.31 -37.80
N THR A 91 12.10 8.78 -37.52
CA THR A 91 11.91 7.73 -36.50
C THR A 91 10.75 6.82 -36.88
N ILE A 92 10.86 5.54 -36.52
CA ILE A 92 9.79 4.55 -36.65
C ILE A 92 8.84 4.59 -35.46
N ASN A 93 9.39 4.91 -34.27
CA ASN A 93 8.67 4.80 -33.00
C ASN A 93 7.98 6.09 -32.55
N GLY A 94 8.31 7.23 -33.18
CA GLY A 94 7.77 8.54 -32.80
C GLY A 94 8.08 8.95 -31.36
N VAL A 95 7.34 9.96 -30.89
CA VAL A 95 7.46 10.53 -29.54
C VAL A 95 6.10 10.62 -28.88
N ARG A 96 6.04 10.33 -27.61
CA ARG A 96 4.79 10.40 -26.82
C ARG A 96 4.88 11.48 -25.75
N GLN A 97 3.90 12.38 -25.74
CA GLN A 97 3.69 13.38 -24.70
C GLN A 97 2.31 13.11 -24.04
N GLY A 98 2.34 12.63 -22.82
CA GLY A 98 1.11 12.22 -22.15
C GLY A 98 0.35 11.12 -22.93
N ARG A 99 -0.83 11.48 -23.47
CA ARG A 99 -1.66 10.59 -24.30
C ARG A 99 -1.49 10.79 -25.80
N LYS A 100 -0.80 11.87 -26.21
CA LYS A 100 -0.60 12.19 -27.62
C LYS A 100 0.66 11.49 -28.14
N HIS A 101 0.58 11.02 -29.37
CA HIS A 101 1.69 10.41 -30.10
C HIS A 101 2.03 11.29 -31.31
N TYR A 102 3.31 11.56 -31.55
CA TYR A 102 3.81 12.37 -32.64
C TYR A 102 4.73 11.53 -33.50
N GLU A 103 4.45 11.53 -34.81
CA GLU A 103 5.19 10.79 -35.83
C GLU A 103 6.27 11.66 -36.49
N ALA A 104 7.12 11.03 -37.30
CA ALA A 104 8.16 11.72 -38.05
C ALA A 104 7.61 12.92 -38.85
N GLY A 105 8.33 14.03 -38.81
CA GLY A 105 7.96 15.28 -39.48
C GLY A 105 6.99 16.19 -38.69
N GLN A 106 6.42 15.73 -37.60
CA GLN A 106 5.49 16.52 -36.79
C GLN A 106 6.22 17.43 -35.79
N PHE A 107 5.55 18.52 -35.46
CA PHE A 107 5.99 19.51 -34.49
C PHE A 107 5.05 19.58 -33.31
N PHE A 108 5.60 19.76 -32.11
CA PHE A 108 4.79 20.00 -30.92
C PHE A 108 5.50 20.93 -29.92
N ALA A 109 4.70 21.59 -29.09
CA ALA A 109 5.24 22.37 -27.99
C ALA A 109 5.54 21.45 -26.79
N TRP A 110 6.73 21.58 -26.24
CA TRP A 110 7.15 20.87 -25.05
C TRP A 110 7.16 21.80 -23.84
N PRO A 111 6.10 21.78 -23.01
CA PRO A 111 6.06 22.56 -21.79
C PRO A 111 7.16 22.12 -20.84
N VAL A 112 7.72 23.07 -20.13
CA VAL A 112 8.75 22.79 -19.13
C VAL A 112 8.17 22.00 -17.98
N GLY A 113 8.92 21.00 -17.50
CA GLY A 113 8.50 20.09 -16.42
C GLY A 113 7.63 18.91 -16.86
N GLU A 114 7.11 18.91 -18.10
CA GLU A 114 6.46 17.73 -18.66
C GLU A 114 7.47 16.72 -19.20
N ASP A 115 7.18 15.44 -18.99
CA ASP A 115 7.99 14.36 -19.52
C ASP A 115 7.50 13.99 -20.93
N ILE A 116 8.44 13.87 -21.90
CA ILE A 116 8.21 13.19 -23.17
C ILE A 116 8.86 11.83 -23.15
N VAL A 117 8.27 10.87 -23.85
CA VAL A 117 8.74 9.49 -23.89
C VAL A 117 9.21 9.18 -25.32
N MET A 118 10.43 8.70 -25.43
CA MET A 118 11.10 8.33 -26.66
C MET A 118 11.80 6.98 -26.45
N GLY A 119 11.35 5.95 -27.17
CA GLY A 119 11.73 4.57 -26.85
C GLY A 119 11.33 4.19 -25.42
N HIS A 120 12.30 3.72 -24.62
CA HIS A 120 12.09 3.42 -23.19
C HIS A 120 12.49 4.56 -22.26
N LEU A 121 13.00 5.66 -22.81
CA LEU A 121 13.54 6.78 -22.06
C LEU A 121 12.49 7.89 -21.89
N ARG A 122 12.61 8.61 -20.79
CA ARG A 122 11.84 9.83 -20.52
C ARG A 122 12.79 11.02 -20.52
N LEU A 123 12.38 12.07 -21.17
CA LEU A 123 13.11 13.34 -21.21
C LEU A 123 12.31 14.43 -20.54
N ARG A 124 12.99 15.28 -19.78
CA ARG A 124 12.42 16.45 -19.11
C ARG A 124 13.22 17.68 -19.46
N LEU A 125 12.53 18.73 -19.88
CA LEU A 125 13.12 20.04 -20.20
C LEU A 125 12.99 20.99 -19.01
N ARG A 126 14.09 21.67 -18.68
CA ARG A 126 14.11 22.82 -17.77
C ARG A 126 14.77 23.98 -18.48
N LEU A 127 14.21 25.17 -18.37
CA LEU A 127 14.76 26.41 -18.94
C LEU A 127 15.29 27.31 -17.82
N ALA A 128 16.32 28.11 -18.13
CA ALA A 128 17.00 28.96 -17.14
C ALA A 128 16.09 30.01 -16.51
N ASP A 129 15.13 30.53 -17.28
CA ASP A 129 14.20 31.59 -16.84
C ASP A 129 13.04 31.09 -15.97
N MET A 130 13.02 29.79 -15.61
CA MET A 130 11.95 29.26 -14.78
C MET A 130 12.15 29.60 -13.31
N PRO A 131 11.10 30.04 -12.62
CA PRO A 131 11.13 30.19 -11.17
C PRO A 131 11.35 28.81 -10.53
N LEU A 132 12.40 28.68 -9.73
CA LEU A 132 12.63 27.50 -8.92
C LEU A 132 11.55 27.41 -7.84
N GLU A 133 11.04 26.22 -7.60
CA GLU A 133 10.21 25.98 -6.44
C GLU A 133 10.99 26.35 -5.17
N PRO A 134 10.34 26.99 -4.18
CA PRO A 134 11.01 27.34 -2.93
C PRO A 134 11.54 26.06 -2.26
N GLU A 135 12.71 26.20 -1.64
CA GLU A 135 13.33 25.12 -0.90
C GLU A 135 12.35 24.54 0.13
N GLN A 136 12.12 23.25 0.06
CA GLN A 136 11.35 22.55 1.07
C GLN A 136 12.27 22.19 2.23
N SER A 137 11.92 22.64 3.44
CA SER A 137 12.66 22.25 4.63
C SER A 137 12.65 20.72 4.77
N LEU A 138 13.82 20.13 5.00
CA LEU A 138 13.92 18.74 5.44
C LEU A 138 13.08 18.63 6.73
N THR A 139 11.89 18.06 6.60
CA THR A 139 11.02 17.85 7.76
C THR A 139 11.74 16.90 8.72
N THR A 140 12.38 17.47 9.73
CA THR A 140 12.69 16.73 10.93
C THR A 140 11.38 16.14 11.43
N ILE A 141 11.35 14.84 11.73
CA ILE A 141 10.14 14.17 12.22
C ILE A 141 9.59 15.01 13.37
N PRO A 142 8.43 15.69 13.21
CA PRO A 142 7.97 16.61 14.24
C PRO A 142 7.69 15.82 15.51
N TRP A 143 8.06 16.35 16.67
CA TRP A 143 7.84 15.74 17.99
C TRP A 143 6.38 15.28 18.19
N ARG A 144 5.43 15.99 17.59
CA ARG A 144 4.02 15.61 17.55
C ARG A 144 3.79 14.25 16.89
N THR A 145 4.56 13.91 15.86
CA THR A 145 4.45 12.62 15.15
C THR A 145 5.02 11.49 16.01
N VAL A 146 6.13 11.70 16.69
CA VAL A 146 6.71 10.73 17.63
C VAL A 146 5.77 10.54 18.81
N GLY A 147 5.34 11.61 19.45
CA GLY A 147 4.42 11.58 20.60
C GLY A 147 3.11 10.86 20.25
N SER A 148 2.52 11.14 19.09
CA SER A 148 1.28 10.45 18.66
C SER A 148 1.50 8.96 18.40
N THR A 149 2.66 8.56 17.89
CA THR A 149 2.96 7.13 17.65
C THR A 149 3.15 6.40 19.00
N VAL A 150 3.86 7.01 19.93
CA VAL A 150 4.02 6.46 21.29
C VAL A 150 2.67 6.34 21.99
N ALA A 151 1.85 7.39 21.95
CA ALA A 151 0.50 7.35 22.53
C ALA A 151 -0.37 6.24 21.91
N LEU A 152 -0.28 6.04 20.60
CA LEU A 152 -0.97 4.97 19.90
C LEU A 152 -0.55 3.57 20.35
N VAL A 153 0.76 3.33 20.47
CA VAL A 153 1.30 2.05 20.96
C VAL A 153 0.89 1.82 22.42
N LEU A 154 0.94 2.86 23.26
CA LEU A 154 0.47 2.77 24.63
C LEU A 154 -1.02 2.45 24.71
N ALA A 155 -1.85 3.06 23.87
CA ALA A 155 -3.28 2.76 23.80
C ALA A 155 -3.52 1.29 23.41
N MET A 156 -2.78 0.76 22.42
CA MET A 156 -2.85 -0.66 22.05
C MET A 156 -2.48 -1.58 23.20
N VAL A 157 -1.36 -1.28 23.90
CA VAL A 157 -0.91 -2.08 25.03
C VAL A 157 -1.94 -2.04 26.17
N THR A 158 -2.45 -0.85 26.49
CA THR A 158 -3.47 -0.69 27.53
C THR A 158 -4.73 -1.48 27.19
N LEU A 159 -5.22 -1.37 25.96
CA LEU A 159 -6.40 -2.11 25.51
C LEU A 159 -6.18 -3.63 25.58
N ALA A 160 -5.02 -4.13 25.14
CA ALA A 160 -4.67 -5.55 25.21
C ALA A 160 -4.59 -6.05 26.67
N LEU A 161 -4.01 -5.25 27.56
CA LEU A 161 -3.95 -5.58 29.00
C LEU A 161 -5.34 -5.60 29.64
N VAL A 162 -6.20 -4.62 29.34
CA VAL A 162 -7.60 -4.60 29.82
C VAL A 162 -8.36 -5.83 29.33
N GLN A 163 -8.27 -6.14 28.03
CA GLN A 163 -8.92 -7.34 27.48
C GLN A 163 -8.39 -8.63 28.12
N SER A 164 -7.10 -8.70 28.41
CA SER A 164 -6.48 -9.86 29.06
C SER A 164 -6.91 -9.95 30.52
N TRP A 165 -6.96 -8.84 31.23
CA TRP A 165 -7.47 -8.78 32.61
C TRP A 165 -8.89 -9.32 32.73
N LEU A 166 -9.77 -8.92 31.82
CA LEU A 166 -11.17 -9.38 31.80
C LEU A 166 -11.33 -10.88 31.51
N LYS A 167 -10.30 -11.53 30.92
CA LYS A 167 -10.32 -12.96 30.56
C LYS A 167 -9.59 -13.85 31.56
N VAL A 168 -8.75 -13.27 32.42
CA VAL A 168 -7.95 -14.05 33.39
C VAL A 168 -8.82 -14.43 34.58
N SER A 169 -8.97 -15.74 34.81
CA SER A 169 -9.75 -16.28 35.93
C SER A 169 -8.99 -16.22 37.27
N GLU A 170 -7.65 -16.21 37.23
CA GLU A 170 -6.77 -16.21 38.40
C GLU A 170 -5.96 -14.93 38.45
N PRO A 171 -6.30 -13.94 39.28
CA PRO A 171 -5.61 -12.65 39.37
C PRO A 171 -4.11 -12.75 39.63
N GLU A 172 -3.68 -13.78 40.33
CA GLU A 172 -2.27 -14.03 40.68
C GLU A 172 -1.41 -14.30 39.44
N LYS A 173 -2.00 -14.89 38.39
CA LYS A 173 -1.30 -15.19 37.14
C LYS A 173 -1.29 -14.01 36.15
N PHE A 174 -2.02 -12.92 36.45
CA PHE A 174 -2.14 -11.78 35.55
C PHE A 174 -0.80 -11.19 35.18
N ALA A 175 0.14 -11.07 36.10
CA ALA A 175 1.48 -10.52 35.82
C ALA A 175 2.22 -11.32 34.73
N GLN A 176 2.16 -12.65 34.75
CA GLN A 176 2.76 -13.50 33.73
C GLN A 176 2.06 -13.34 32.37
N VAL A 177 0.73 -13.32 32.38
CA VAL A 177 -0.08 -13.09 31.18
C VAL A 177 0.21 -11.70 30.60
N ALA A 178 0.30 -10.68 31.43
CA ALA A 178 0.60 -9.30 31.00
C ALA A 178 1.96 -9.21 30.30
N VAL A 179 3.01 -9.80 30.88
CA VAL A 179 4.33 -9.84 30.25
C VAL A 179 4.29 -10.57 28.90
N ALA A 180 3.60 -11.71 28.82
CA ALA A 180 3.47 -12.45 27.57
C ALA A 180 2.69 -11.66 26.50
N VAL A 181 1.58 -11.01 26.89
CA VAL A 181 0.75 -10.22 25.99
C VAL A 181 1.52 -8.99 25.48
N VAL A 182 2.20 -8.26 26.35
CA VAL A 182 3.00 -7.10 25.95
C VAL A 182 4.16 -7.53 25.05
N GLY A 183 4.86 -8.60 25.40
CA GLY A 183 5.96 -9.14 24.61
C GLY A 183 5.50 -9.59 23.21
N ALA A 184 4.39 -10.32 23.13
CA ALA A 184 3.81 -10.77 21.86
C ALA A 184 3.33 -9.60 21.02
N LEU A 185 2.66 -8.62 21.61
CA LEU A 185 2.15 -7.45 20.89
C LEU A 185 3.30 -6.60 20.35
N LEU A 186 4.28 -6.24 21.18
CA LEU A 186 5.41 -5.40 20.76
C LEU A 186 6.31 -6.15 19.77
N GLY A 187 6.59 -7.43 20.01
CA GLY A 187 7.35 -8.28 19.10
C GLY A 187 6.66 -8.47 17.76
N GLY A 188 5.37 -8.76 17.76
CA GLY A 188 4.56 -8.88 16.56
C GLY A 188 4.48 -7.56 15.78
N LEU A 189 4.27 -6.43 16.48
CA LEU A 189 4.27 -5.10 15.87
C LEU A 189 5.62 -4.76 15.24
N ALA A 190 6.72 -5.03 15.95
CA ALA A 190 8.07 -4.77 15.45
C ALA A 190 8.40 -5.64 14.23
N LEU A 191 8.06 -6.93 14.29
CA LEU A 191 8.25 -7.86 13.17
C LEU A 191 7.44 -7.43 11.94
N TRP A 192 6.13 -7.19 12.11
CA TRP A 192 5.25 -6.78 11.02
C TRP A 192 5.69 -5.46 10.39
N ALA A 193 5.89 -4.41 11.21
CA ALA A 193 6.36 -3.12 10.72
C ALA A 193 7.77 -3.19 10.13
N GLY A 194 8.63 -4.08 10.66
CA GLY A 194 9.97 -4.35 10.13
C GLY A 194 9.94 -4.97 8.74
N LEU A 195 9.08 -5.96 8.50
CA LEU A 195 8.89 -6.58 7.17
C LEU A 195 8.43 -5.54 6.13
N TRP A 196 7.45 -4.70 6.50
CA TRP A 196 6.97 -3.63 5.61
C TRP A 196 8.03 -2.53 5.40
N ALA A 197 8.80 -2.20 6.43
CA ALA A 197 9.91 -1.25 6.30
C ALA A 197 11.04 -1.79 5.42
N LEU A 198 11.30 -3.09 5.47
CA LEU A 198 12.23 -3.76 4.56
C LEU A 198 11.70 -3.71 3.13
N ALA A 199 10.42 -4.04 2.92
CA ALA A 199 9.79 -3.94 1.61
C ALA A 199 9.88 -2.50 1.06
N THR A 200 9.52 -1.47 1.85
CA THR A 200 9.66 -0.08 1.41
C THR A 200 11.09 0.29 1.09
N ARG A 201 12.07 -0.19 1.85
CA ARG A 201 13.49 0.05 1.56
C ARG A 201 13.93 -0.56 0.22
N LEU A 202 13.47 -1.78 -0.08
CA LEU A 202 13.82 -2.47 -1.33
C LEU A 202 13.21 -1.77 -2.56
N PHE A 203 11.97 -1.31 -2.47
CA PHE A 203 11.27 -0.72 -3.63
C PHE A 203 11.41 0.80 -3.74
N THR A 204 11.66 1.52 -2.64
CA THR A 204 11.71 3.00 -2.63
C THR A 204 13.04 3.57 -2.14
N GLY A 205 13.99 2.71 -1.74
CA GLY A 205 15.28 3.12 -1.19
C GLY A 205 15.22 3.70 0.23
N ARG A 206 14.04 3.88 0.83
CA ARG A 206 13.85 4.50 2.17
C ARG A 206 13.03 3.61 3.08
N ALA A 207 13.58 3.23 4.23
CA ALA A 207 12.82 2.53 5.27
C ALA A 207 11.86 3.50 5.96
N GLN A 208 10.59 3.14 6.08
CA GLN A 208 9.55 3.97 6.70
C GLN A 208 8.91 3.26 7.91
N PHE A 209 9.72 2.67 8.79
CA PHE A 209 9.29 1.84 9.92
C PHE A 209 8.18 2.49 10.77
N TRP A 210 8.39 3.71 11.24
CA TRP A 210 7.42 4.41 12.10
C TRP A 210 6.09 4.70 11.42
N ARG A 211 6.11 4.87 10.09
CA ARG A 211 4.88 5.02 9.31
C ARG A 211 4.06 3.73 9.31
N HIS A 212 4.73 2.59 9.16
CA HIS A 212 4.09 1.28 9.22
C HIS A 212 3.57 0.96 10.62
N VAL A 213 4.32 1.28 11.69
CA VAL A 213 3.85 1.18 13.08
C VAL A 213 2.56 1.97 13.30
N ARG A 214 2.48 3.20 12.80
CA ARG A 214 1.27 4.04 12.92
C ARG A 214 0.07 3.46 12.20
N ILE A 215 0.26 2.97 10.97
CA ILE A 215 -0.81 2.35 10.21
C ILE A 215 -1.36 1.14 10.98
N VAL A 216 -0.49 0.24 11.43
CA VAL A 216 -0.91 -0.94 12.21
C VAL A 216 -1.62 -0.52 13.50
N GLY A 217 -1.06 0.45 14.21
CA GLY A 217 -1.64 0.92 15.47
C GLY A 217 -3.05 1.48 15.29
N VAL A 218 -3.26 2.36 14.30
CA VAL A 218 -4.58 2.91 14.01
C VAL A 218 -5.56 1.80 13.59
N VAL A 219 -5.13 0.93 12.66
CA VAL A 219 -5.97 -0.17 12.16
C VAL A 219 -6.38 -1.11 13.29
N SER A 220 -5.43 -1.49 14.17
CA SER A 220 -5.73 -2.38 15.30
C SER A 220 -6.71 -1.77 16.30
N LEU A 221 -6.59 -0.47 16.61
CA LEU A 221 -7.55 0.20 17.48
C LEU A 221 -8.93 0.34 16.84
N VAL A 222 -8.99 0.69 15.56
CA VAL A 222 -10.25 0.76 14.81
C VAL A 222 -10.91 -0.62 14.73
N GLU A 223 -10.12 -1.65 14.43
CA GLU A 223 -10.61 -3.04 14.37
C GLU A 223 -11.17 -3.48 15.73
N SER A 224 -10.43 -3.26 16.82
CA SER A 224 -10.87 -3.59 18.17
C SER A 224 -12.16 -2.84 18.54
N PHE A 225 -12.30 -1.58 18.13
CA PHE A 225 -13.50 -0.79 18.35
C PHE A 225 -14.69 -1.33 17.54
N VAL A 226 -14.49 -1.56 16.24
CA VAL A 226 -15.54 -2.07 15.33
C VAL A 226 -16.02 -3.46 15.77
N SER A 227 -15.07 -4.36 16.06
CA SER A 227 -15.37 -5.71 16.52
C SER A 227 -16.06 -5.70 17.89
N GLY A 228 -15.55 -4.91 18.83
CA GLY A 228 -16.16 -4.74 20.17
C GLY A 228 -17.55 -4.14 20.10
N LEU A 229 -17.78 -3.14 19.26
CA LEU A 229 -19.09 -2.56 19.02
C LEU A 229 -20.06 -3.59 18.41
N GLY A 230 -19.59 -4.39 17.45
CA GLY A 230 -20.36 -5.49 16.86
C GLY A 230 -20.86 -6.49 17.92
N TYR A 231 -19.98 -6.95 18.80
CA TYR A 231 -20.36 -7.84 19.92
C TYR A 231 -21.27 -7.15 20.93
N LEU A 232 -21.04 -5.88 21.24
CA LEU A 232 -21.92 -5.12 22.13
C LEU A 232 -23.34 -5.01 21.56
N LEU A 233 -23.47 -4.63 20.29
CA LEU A 233 -24.78 -4.53 19.62
C LEU A 233 -25.47 -5.90 19.53
N ALA A 234 -24.71 -6.96 19.22
CA ALA A 234 -25.22 -8.33 19.22
C ALA A 234 -25.77 -8.72 20.59
N PHE A 235 -25.10 -8.34 21.68
CA PHE A 235 -25.57 -8.61 23.04
C PHE A 235 -26.77 -7.76 23.42
N VAL A 236 -26.72 -6.44 23.21
CA VAL A 236 -27.78 -5.49 23.58
C VAL A 236 -29.10 -5.84 22.92
N PHE A 237 -29.09 -6.17 21.64
CA PHE A 237 -30.28 -6.47 20.85
C PHE A 237 -30.52 -7.97 20.65
N SER A 238 -29.73 -8.84 21.24
CA SER A 238 -29.81 -10.31 21.07
C SER A 238 -29.77 -10.75 19.60
N LEU A 239 -28.89 -10.11 18.80
CA LEU A 239 -28.70 -10.40 17.37
C LEU A 239 -27.62 -11.48 17.20
N GLU A 240 -28.04 -12.75 17.26
CA GLU A 240 -27.14 -13.89 17.10
C GLU A 240 -26.34 -13.84 15.80
N SER A 241 -27.00 -13.50 14.69
CA SER A 241 -26.36 -13.38 13.39
C SER A 241 -25.23 -12.35 13.37
N LEU A 242 -25.40 -11.21 14.07
CA LEU A 242 -24.35 -10.18 14.11
C LEU A 242 -23.12 -10.67 14.85
N SER A 243 -23.28 -11.44 15.93
CA SER A 243 -22.15 -12.05 16.62
C SER A 243 -21.43 -13.08 15.76
N HIS A 244 -22.18 -13.95 15.08
CA HIS A 244 -21.62 -14.99 14.22
C HIS A 244 -20.86 -14.44 13.00
N PHE A 245 -21.31 -13.32 12.46
CA PHE A 245 -20.71 -12.68 11.28
C PHE A 245 -19.88 -11.43 11.60
N ASN A 246 -19.49 -11.24 12.87
CA ASN A 246 -18.71 -10.08 13.29
C ASN A 246 -17.40 -9.90 12.51
N PHE A 247 -16.80 -11.00 12.05
CA PHE A 247 -15.59 -10.96 11.21
C PHE A 247 -15.81 -10.22 9.87
N LEU A 248 -17.06 -10.15 9.38
CA LEU A 248 -17.38 -9.35 8.17
C LEU A 248 -17.25 -7.84 8.42
N LEU A 249 -17.36 -7.39 9.68
CA LEU A 249 -17.11 -6.00 10.06
C LEU A 249 -15.60 -5.72 10.16
N SER A 250 -14.83 -6.70 10.66
CA SER A 250 -13.39 -6.58 10.86
C SER A 250 -12.60 -6.72 9.54
N ALA A 251 -13.01 -7.59 8.63
CA ALA A 251 -12.31 -7.86 7.38
C ALA A 251 -12.05 -6.61 6.52
N PRO A 252 -13.02 -5.70 6.29
CA PRO A 252 -12.77 -4.45 5.55
C PRO A 252 -11.77 -3.53 6.25
N VAL A 253 -11.77 -3.47 7.58
CA VAL A 253 -10.84 -2.63 8.35
C VAL A 253 -9.40 -3.12 8.15
N VAL A 254 -9.19 -4.44 8.26
CA VAL A 254 -7.88 -5.05 8.02
C VAL A 254 -7.45 -4.86 6.56
N ALA A 255 -8.36 -5.05 5.61
CA ALA A 255 -8.10 -4.85 4.18
C ALA A 255 -7.65 -3.41 3.87
N ILE A 256 -8.33 -2.41 4.44
CA ILE A 256 -7.95 -1.00 4.32
C ILE A 256 -6.55 -0.78 4.92
N GLY A 257 -6.24 -1.40 6.06
CA GLY A 257 -4.92 -1.35 6.67
C GLY A 257 -3.82 -1.87 5.74
N ILE A 258 -4.04 -3.04 5.13
CA ILE A 258 -3.11 -3.62 4.15
C ILE A 258 -2.98 -2.72 2.92
N ALA A 259 -4.08 -2.15 2.42
CA ALA A 259 -4.05 -1.21 1.31
C ALA A 259 -3.20 0.04 1.63
N PHE A 260 -3.32 0.60 2.84
CA PHE A 260 -2.46 1.71 3.27
C PHE A 260 -0.99 1.31 3.38
N GLN A 261 -0.67 0.09 3.83
CA GLN A 261 0.71 -0.42 3.83
C GLN A 261 1.29 -0.48 2.41
N LEU A 262 0.51 -1.02 1.46
CA LEU A 262 0.91 -1.10 0.04
C LEU A 262 1.04 0.29 -0.62
N LEU A 263 0.17 1.24 -0.27
CA LEU A 263 0.24 2.61 -0.78
C LEU A 263 1.50 3.36 -0.33
N VAL A 264 2.10 2.96 0.79
CA VAL A 264 3.41 3.50 1.21
C VAL A 264 4.51 3.09 0.24
N ILE A 265 4.41 1.87 -0.34
CA ILE A 265 5.39 1.34 -1.30
C ILE A 265 5.15 1.90 -2.71
N ALA A 266 3.90 1.92 -3.18
CA ALA A 266 3.56 2.30 -4.55
C ALA A 266 2.38 3.29 -4.61
N PRO A 267 2.58 4.54 -4.21
CA PRO A 267 1.50 5.54 -4.13
C PRO A 267 0.86 5.86 -5.49
N GLN A 268 1.62 5.69 -6.58
CA GLN A 268 1.15 5.99 -7.93
C GLN A 268 0.10 4.98 -8.46
N ARG A 269 0.01 3.78 -7.87
CA ARG A 269 -0.91 2.71 -8.27
C ARG A 269 -2.11 2.56 -7.34
N GLY A 270 -2.52 3.64 -6.67
CA GLY A 270 -3.51 3.59 -5.60
C GLY A 270 -4.83 2.88 -5.97
N ARG A 271 -5.43 3.21 -7.12
CA ARG A 271 -6.69 2.59 -7.56
C ARG A 271 -6.55 1.09 -7.79
N THR A 272 -5.50 0.67 -8.48
CA THR A 272 -5.23 -0.76 -8.75
C THR A 272 -4.99 -1.52 -7.45
N LEU A 273 -4.19 -0.98 -6.52
CA LEU A 273 -3.92 -1.62 -5.24
C LEU A 273 -5.18 -1.76 -4.39
N MET A 274 -6.00 -0.71 -4.31
CA MET A 274 -7.26 -0.77 -3.57
C MET A 274 -8.22 -1.82 -4.15
N SER A 275 -8.39 -1.87 -5.48
CA SER A 275 -9.24 -2.88 -6.11
C SER A 275 -8.69 -4.30 -5.92
N THR A 276 -7.37 -4.51 -6.05
CA THR A 276 -6.75 -5.81 -5.82
C THR A 276 -6.96 -6.28 -4.39
N VAL A 277 -6.70 -5.42 -3.39
CA VAL A 277 -6.93 -5.77 -1.98
C VAL A 277 -8.39 -6.08 -1.72
N ALA A 278 -9.33 -5.29 -2.26
CA ALA A 278 -10.76 -5.53 -2.09
C ALA A 278 -11.19 -6.88 -2.66
N VAL A 279 -10.78 -7.20 -3.90
CA VAL A 279 -11.08 -8.49 -4.55
C VAL A 279 -10.45 -9.65 -3.76
N THR A 280 -9.18 -9.52 -3.37
CA THR A 280 -8.50 -10.57 -2.58
C THR A 280 -9.20 -10.80 -1.24
N THR A 281 -9.61 -9.73 -0.55
CA THR A 281 -10.36 -9.85 0.71
C THR A 281 -11.68 -10.56 0.51
N LEU A 282 -12.46 -10.22 -0.54
CA LEU A 282 -13.70 -10.91 -0.87
C LEU A 282 -13.46 -12.40 -1.12
N VAL A 283 -12.47 -12.75 -1.93
CA VAL A 283 -12.11 -14.15 -2.22
C VAL A 283 -11.76 -14.90 -0.93
N LEU A 284 -10.95 -14.30 -0.05
CA LEU A 284 -10.58 -14.92 1.22
C LEU A 284 -11.76 -15.10 2.16
N VAL A 285 -12.66 -14.12 2.24
CA VAL A 285 -13.90 -14.22 3.04
C VAL A 285 -14.79 -15.35 2.51
N PHE A 286 -15.02 -15.43 1.21
CA PHE A 286 -15.83 -16.51 0.63
C PHE A 286 -15.15 -17.88 0.76
N ALA A 287 -13.83 -17.96 0.59
CA ALA A 287 -13.08 -19.19 0.83
C ALA A 287 -13.18 -19.65 2.28
N PHE A 288 -13.04 -18.73 3.24
CA PHE A 288 -13.22 -19.02 4.66
C PHE A 288 -14.63 -19.54 4.97
N MET A 289 -15.66 -18.85 4.48
CA MET A 289 -17.06 -19.30 4.66
C MET A 289 -17.32 -20.64 3.98
N GLY A 290 -16.79 -20.84 2.77
CA GLY A 290 -16.94 -22.08 2.02
C GLY A 290 -16.26 -23.27 2.71
N THR A 291 -15.04 -23.11 3.20
CA THR A 291 -14.34 -24.15 3.96
C THR A 291 -15.06 -24.50 5.26
N ASN A 292 -15.56 -23.50 5.99
CA ASN A 292 -16.37 -23.76 7.17
C ASN A 292 -17.66 -24.53 6.84
N TRP A 293 -18.32 -24.17 5.74
CA TRP A 293 -19.51 -24.89 5.29
C TRP A 293 -19.21 -26.36 4.93
N LEU A 294 -18.14 -26.59 4.18
CA LEU A 294 -17.74 -27.95 3.77
C LEU A 294 -17.38 -28.83 4.97
N GLN A 295 -16.62 -28.28 5.92
CA GLN A 295 -16.11 -29.05 7.06
C GLN A 295 -17.16 -29.24 8.17
N ASN A 296 -17.91 -28.16 8.47
CA ASN A 296 -18.74 -28.10 9.68
C ASN A 296 -20.22 -27.94 9.38
N LYS A 297 -20.63 -27.85 8.10
CA LYS A 297 -22.00 -27.51 7.66
C LYS A 297 -22.51 -26.22 8.29
N ARG A 298 -21.58 -25.30 8.62
CA ARG A 298 -21.87 -23.97 9.20
C ARG A 298 -21.07 -22.92 8.50
N TRP A 299 -21.65 -21.72 8.32
CA TRP A 299 -20.97 -20.57 7.69
C TRP A 299 -19.86 -19.98 8.54
N THR A 300 -19.92 -20.15 9.86
CA THR A 300 -18.96 -19.61 10.82
C THR A 300 -18.89 -20.47 12.06
N ASN A 301 -17.74 -20.49 12.72
CA ASN A 301 -17.50 -21.20 13.98
C ASN A 301 -17.54 -20.24 15.20
N GLN A 302 -17.89 -18.97 15.01
CA GLN A 302 -17.95 -18.02 16.11
C GLN A 302 -19.12 -18.32 17.06
N LEU A 303 -18.82 -18.27 18.35
CA LEU A 303 -19.83 -18.47 19.39
C LEU A 303 -20.59 -17.17 19.61
N TYR A 304 -21.91 -17.29 19.89
CA TYR A 304 -22.78 -16.14 20.11
C TYR A 304 -22.35 -15.27 21.29
N LEU A 305 -21.96 -15.86 22.41
CA LEU A 305 -21.54 -15.15 23.62
C LEU A 305 -20.06 -15.38 23.88
N SER A 306 -19.20 -14.76 23.08
CA SER A 306 -17.76 -14.74 23.29
C SER A 306 -17.31 -13.65 24.27
N ALA A 307 -18.17 -12.68 24.59
CA ALA A 307 -17.92 -11.58 25.52
C ALA A 307 -19.08 -11.44 26.51
N PHE A 308 -18.74 -11.26 27.79
CA PHE A 308 -19.73 -11.02 28.86
C PHE A 308 -19.88 -9.52 29.09
N PHE A 309 -21.10 -9.04 28.89
CA PHE A 309 -21.51 -7.67 29.24
C PHE A 309 -22.49 -7.67 30.41
N PRO A 310 -22.62 -6.57 31.17
CA PRO A 310 -23.59 -6.47 32.25
C PRO A 310 -25.01 -6.76 31.73
N PRO A 311 -25.79 -7.65 32.41
CA PRO A 311 -27.15 -7.98 31.98
C PRO A 311 -28.06 -6.77 31.85
N SER A 312 -27.83 -5.72 32.64
CA SER A 312 -28.56 -4.45 32.60
C SER A 312 -28.48 -3.69 31.29
N TRP A 313 -27.47 -4.00 30.43
CA TRP A 313 -27.30 -3.37 29.11
C TRP A 313 -28.15 -4.03 28.03
N ARG A 314 -28.82 -5.17 28.36
CA ARG A 314 -29.62 -5.89 27.39
C ARG A 314 -30.98 -5.19 27.23
N LEU A 315 -31.28 -4.76 26.01
CA LEU A 315 -32.55 -4.13 25.66
C LEU A 315 -33.55 -5.12 25.01
N ALA A 316 -33.09 -6.30 24.66
CA ALA A 316 -33.96 -7.33 24.09
C ALA A 316 -35.03 -7.75 25.11
N PRO A 317 -36.27 -8.05 24.65
CA PRO A 317 -37.36 -8.48 25.55
C PRO A 317 -36.97 -9.79 26.24
N THR A 318 -37.45 -9.93 27.50
CA THR A 318 -37.23 -11.14 28.28
C THR A 318 -38.09 -12.28 27.75
N VAL A 319 -37.53 -13.48 27.69
CA VAL A 319 -38.22 -14.69 27.27
C VAL A 319 -38.75 -15.41 28.53
N PRO A 320 -40.01 -15.84 28.55
CA PRO A 320 -40.55 -16.63 29.67
C PRO A 320 -39.79 -17.94 29.86
N VAL A 321 -39.59 -18.34 31.11
CA VAL A 321 -38.84 -19.58 31.45
C VAL A 321 -39.42 -20.81 30.76
N SER A 322 -40.75 -20.88 30.62
CA SER A 322 -41.44 -21.98 29.92
C SER A 322 -41.09 -22.06 28.43
N GLN A 323 -40.84 -20.93 27.78
CA GLN A 323 -40.38 -20.92 26.38
C GLN A 323 -38.93 -21.34 26.29
N PHE A 324 -38.06 -20.85 27.17
CA PHE A 324 -36.65 -21.25 27.23
C PHE A 324 -36.51 -22.76 27.45
N LEU A 325 -37.28 -23.36 28.35
CA LEU A 325 -37.24 -24.81 28.59
C LEU A 325 -37.69 -25.62 27.37
N ARG A 326 -38.72 -25.15 26.62
CA ARG A 326 -39.13 -25.79 25.37
C ARG A 326 -38.03 -25.73 24.31
N GLU A 327 -37.38 -24.57 24.13
CA GLU A 327 -36.30 -24.38 23.19
C GLU A 327 -35.05 -25.25 23.56
N ALA A 328 -34.74 -25.33 24.86
CA ALA A 328 -33.69 -26.22 25.35
C ALA A 328 -34.01 -27.71 25.09
N GLY A 329 -35.27 -28.13 25.20
CA GLY A 329 -35.72 -29.46 24.82
C GLY A 329 -35.54 -29.78 23.33
N THR A 330 -35.85 -28.82 22.45
CA THR A 330 -35.61 -28.99 20.99
C THR A 330 -34.12 -29.04 20.63
N LEU A 331 -33.27 -28.34 21.38
CA LEU A 331 -31.84 -28.39 21.21
C LEU A 331 -31.28 -29.79 21.49
N ARG A 332 -31.75 -30.43 22.56
CA ARG A 332 -31.38 -31.81 22.89
C ARG A 332 -31.75 -32.77 21.74
N GLN A 333 -32.94 -32.66 21.20
CA GLN A 333 -33.37 -33.50 20.07
C GLN A 333 -32.51 -33.30 18.83
N ARG A 334 -32.10 -32.06 18.53
CA ARG A 334 -31.20 -31.76 17.43
C ARG A 334 -29.79 -32.34 17.64
N LEU A 335 -29.30 -32.33 18.89
CA LEU A 335 -28.01 -32.92 19.23
C LEU A 335 -28.03 -34.46 19.09
N ASP A 336 -29.11 -35.09 19.59
CA ASP A 336 -29.29 -36.54 19.47
C ASP A 336 -29.40 -36.97 17.99
N GLN A 337 -30.06 -36.17 17.16
CA GLN A 337 -30.17 -36.41 15.73
C GLN A 337 -28.81 -36.30 15.03
N ARG A 338 -28.02 -35.27 15.35
CA ARG A 338 -26.64 -35.13 14.79
C ARG A 338 -25.70 -36.23 15.21
N LEU A 339 -25.81 -36.71 16.42
CA LEU A 339 -25.01 -37.87 16.88
C LEU A 339 -25.36 -39.13 16.09
N LYS A 340 -26.65 -39.34 15.75
CA LYS A 340 -27.06 -40.44 14.89
C LYS A 340 -26.52 -40.29 13.47
N ASP A 341 -26.68 -39.11 12.86
CA ASP A 341 -26.15 -38.84 11.52
C ASP A 341 -24.65 -39.08 11.44
N GLN A 342 -23.88 -38.64 12.47
CA GLN A 342 -22.43 -38.89 12.52
C GLN A 342 -22.05 -40.34 12.75
N SER A 343 -22.89 -41.13 13.46
CA SER A 343 -22.65 -42.55 13.65
C SER A 343 -22.94 -43.32 12.36
N GLU A 344 -23.92 -42.92 11.61
CA GLU A 344 -24.26 -43.51 10.30
C GLU A 344 -23.18 -43.22 9.24
N GLU A 345 -22.71 -41.97 9.13
CA GLU A 345 -21.61 -41.58 8.24
C GLU A 345 -20.29 -42.31 8.57
N ARG A 346 -20.10 -42.71 9.83
CA ARG A 346 -18.89 -43.44 10.26
C ARG A 346 -18.99 -44.92 9.98
N SER A 347 -20.17 -45.51 10.05
CA SER A 347 -20.39 -46.92 9.68
C SER A 347 -20.29 -47.14 8.16
N ASP A 348 -20.78 -46.19 7.38
CA ASP A 348 -20.71 -46.31 5.90
C ASP A 348 -19.29 -46.08 5.36
N GLY A 349 -18.42 -45.37 6.11
CA GLY A 349 -17.00 -45.15 5.74
C GLY A 349 -16.04 -46.25 6.21
N GLU A 350 -16.48 -47.20 7.05
CA GLU A 350 -15.68 -48.36 7.48
C GLU A 350 -15.96 -49.60 6.61
N ASP A 351 -16.99 -49.54 5.74
CA ASP A 351 -17.37 -50.63 4.84
C ASP A 351 -16.86 -50.45 3.40
N GLU A 352 -16.14 -49.35 3.05
CA GLU A 352 -15.42 -49.13 1.80
C GLU A 352 -13.91 -49.32 1.98
#